data_976f800727a9016adbee6188b9a13fdb
#
_entry.id   976f800727a9016adbee6188b9a13fdb
#
_cell.length_a   1.000
_cell.length_b   1.000
_cell.length_c   1.000
_cell.angle_alpha   90.00
_cell.angle_beta   90.00
_cell.angle_gamma   90.00
#
_symmetry.space_group_name_H-M   'P 1'
#
loop_
_entity.id
_entity.type
_entity.pdbx_description
1 polymer ?
#
loop_
_entity_poly.entity_id
_entity_poly.type
_entity_poly.pdbx_seq_one_letter_code
_entity_poly.pdbx_strand_id
1 'polypeptide(L)'
;MRAMFQYPEVSGRTADMLDAGPVAELARVAEDAGWAGFAFTEHPAPGLRWLEAGGHQSLDPLVALGHVAAVTSEIRLLTYLSVFPYRNPLLLAKSAATVDILSGGRLILGAGTGYAKGEFHALGVDFDERNLLFDEALDVLPLHWSGEPFSYTGRHFSAREVIGLPRPPQQPIPIWIGGNSALTRRRVAERANGWLPLLGSKELFSTTRTAQLTAADLPEAIARLRADAGPRGTYLDVAVSYNDPSLQAADADLGRHRAAIAELEAAGATWVIIPGRGTRAEESVAFLKRFGAEIATR
;
A
#
# COMPACT_ATOMS: atom_id res chain seq x y z
N MET A 1 10.94 3.42 14.28
CA MET A 1 9.96 2.89 13.29
C MET A 1 10.13 3.61 11.95
N ARG A 2 10.11 2.90 10.82
CA ARG A 2 10.26 3.48 9.47
C ARG A 2 9.00 4.24 9.05
N ALA A 3 9.14 5.44 8.47
CA ALA A 3 8.02 6.27 8.03
C ALA A 3 7.88 6.26 6.50
N MET A 4 6.65 6.12 6.02
CA MET A 4 6.29 6.13 4.60
C MET A 4 5.31 7.28 4.33
N PHE A 5 5.61 8.09 3.34
CA PHE A 5 4.71 9.15 2.89
C PHE A 5 3.72 8.59 1.85
N GLN A 6 2.45 8.77 2.10
CA GLN A 6 1.42 8.54 1.10
C GLN A 6 1.16 9.83 0.35
N TYR A 7 1.27 9.80 -0.98
CA TYR A 7 0.98 10.97 -1.82
C TYR A 7 -0.43 11.48 -1.54
N PRO A 8 -0.63 12.81 -1.46
CA PRO A 8 -1.91 13.39 -1.10
C PRO A 8 -3.06 12.93 -2.00
N GLU A 9 -4.16 12.58 -1.38
CA GLU A 9 -5.42 12.26 -2.04
C GLU A 9 -6.30 13.51 -2.05
N VAL A 10 -6.91 13.77 -3.20
CA VAL A 10 -7.79 14.93 -3.39
C VAL A 10 -9.22 14.46 -3.48
N SER A 11 -10.06 14.95 -2.56
CA SER A 11 -11.49 14.62 -2.53
C SER A 11 -12.27 15.34 -3.62
N GLY A 12 -13.28 14.64 -4.14
CA GLY A 12 -14.17 15.16 -5.18
C GLY A 12 -13.54 15.12 -6.58
N ARG A 13 -14.22 15.78 -7.54
CA ARG A 13 -13.90 15.66 -8.98
C ARG A 13 -13.31 16.94 -9.60
N THR A 14 -13.33 18.05 -8.89
CA THR A 14 -13.02 19.37 -9.46
C THR A 14 -11.63 19.89 -9.08
N ALA A 15 -11.02 19.37 -8.02
CA ALA A 15 -9.67 19.73 -7.63
C ALA A 15 -8.65 18.97 -8.48
N ASP A 16 -7.51 19.58 -8.78
CA ASP A 16 -6.40 18.91 -9.44
C ASP A 16 -5.56 18.18 -8.37
N MET A 17 -5.40 16.87 -8.56
CA MET A 17 -4.59 16.06 -7.66
C MET A 17 -3.13 16.52 -7.62
N LEU A 18 -2.61 17.08 -8.70
CA LEU A 18 -1.23 17.56 -8.79
C LEU A 18 -1.01 18.93 -8.14
N ASP A 19 -2.05 19.64 -7.70
CA ASP A 19 -1.92 20.87 -6.91
C ASP A 19 -1.17 20.61 -5.59
N ALA A 20 -1.26 19.40 -5.05
CA ALA A 20 -0.49 18.97 -3.87
C ALA A 20 1.03 18.99 -4.09
N GLY A 21 1.47 19.08 -5.34
CA GLY A 21 2.86 19.16 -5.80
C GLY A 21 3.21 18.08 -6.81
N PRO A 22 4.15 18.35 -7.72
CA PRO A 22 4.61 17.39 -8.70
C PRO A 22 5.18 16.11 -8.02
N VAL A 23 4.74 14.94 -8.47
CA VAL A 23 5.14 13.65 -7.90
C VAL A 23 6.67 13.52 -7.76
N ALA A 24 7.41 13.88 -8.81
CA ALA A 24 8.87 13.79 -8.84
C ALA A 24 9.55 14.71 -7.81
N GLU A 25 9.01 15.90 -7.58
CA GLU A 25 9.53 16.84 -6.58
C GLU A 25 9.28 16.32 -5.17
N LEU A 26 8.05 15.94 -4.86
CA LEU A 26 7.70 15.41 -3.53
C LEU A 26 8.46 14.13 -3.20
N ALA A 27 8.69 13.26 -4.19
CA ALA A 27 9.46 12.04 -4.00
C ALA A 27 10.93 12.31 -3.65
N ARG A 28 11.59 13.25 -4.35
CA ARG A 28 12.98 13.67 -4.01
C ARG A 28 13.03 14.32 -2.64
N VAL A 29 12.11 15.25 -2.35
CA VAL A 29 12.07 15.92 -1.04
C VAL A 29 11.83 14.92 0.08
N ALA A 30 10.98 13.91 -0.11
CA ALA A 30 10.76 12.86 0.86
C ALA A 30 12.06 12.05 1.11
N GLU A 31 12.74 11.62 0.04
CA GLU A 31 14.00 10.89 0.15
C GLU A 31 15.08 11.71 0.85
N ASP A 32 15.28 12.98 0.44
CA ASP A 32 16.27 13.89 1.02
C ASP A 32 15.98 14.21 2.50
N ALA A 33 14.69 14.24 2.86
CA ALA A 33 14.26 14.45 4.24
C ALA A 33 14.30 13.21 5.13
N GLY A 34 14.71 12.04 4.59
CA GLY A 34 14.88 10.82 5.37
C GLY A 34 13.65 9.93 5.51
N TRP A 35 12.60 10.15 4.71
CA TRP A 35 11.48 9.21 4.65
C TRP A 35 11.95 7.87 4.08
N ALA A 36 11.45 6.78 4.66
CA ALA A 36 11.83 5.44 4.27
C ALA A 36 11.00 4.87 3.11
N GLY A 37 9.85 5.48 2.78
CA GLY A 37 8.98 4.99 1.71
C GLY A 37 8.05 6.04 1.15
N PHE A 38 7.52 5.75 -0.06
CA PHE A 38 6.56 6.56 -0.80
C PHE A 38 5.43 5.67 -1.33
N ALA A 39 4.17 6.09 -1.18
CA ALA A 39 3.01 5.25 -1.46
C ALA A 39 1.92 5.95 -2.27
N PHE A 40 1.17 5.16 -3.06
CA PHE A 40 -0.02 5.60 -3.79
C PHE A 40 -1.18 4.62 -3.59
N THR A 41 -2.39 5.17 -3.52
CA THR A 41 -3.65 4.40 -3.51
C THR A 41 -4.10 4.01 -4.92
N GLU A 42 -5.16 3.21 -5.03
CA GLU A 42 -5.72 2.79 -6.31
C GLU A 42 -7.24 2.89 -6.35
N HIS A 43 -7.73 3.75 -7.24
CA HIS A 43 -9.14 3.83 -7.65
C HIS A 43 -9.21 4.11 -9.16
N PRO A 44 -9.21 3.07 -10.03
CA PRO A 44 -9.10 3.24 -11.48
C PRO A 44 -10.36 3.82 -12.12
N ALA A 45 -11.54 3.60 -11.51
CA ALA A 45 -12.84 4.05 -12.02
C ALA A 45 -13.82 4.31 -10.86
N PRO A 46 -13.50 5.27 -9.96
CA PRO A 46 -14.33 5.53 -8.80
C PRO A 46 -15.73 6.00 -9.17
N GLY A 47 -16.74 5.48 -8.46
CA GLY A 47 -18.13 5.88 -8.71
C GLY A 47 -18.36 7.35 -8.36
N LEU A 48 -19.13 8.09 -9.22
CA LEU A 48 -19.40 9.51 -9.03
C LEU A 48 -19.96 9.84 -7.63
N ARG A 49 -20.96 9.05 -7.19
CA ARG A 49 -21.55 9.23 -5.85
C ARG A 49 -20.53 9.06 -4.71
N TRP A 50 -19.57 8.15 -4.87
CA TRP A 50 -18.54 7.94 -3.90
C TRP A 50 -17.56 9.12 -3.84
N LEU A 51 -17.16 9.66 -5.01
CA LEU A 51 -16.35 10.89 -5.07
C LEU A 51 -17.04 12.10 -4.45
N GLU A 52 -18.34 12.27 -4.72
CA GLU A 52 -19.15 13.37 -4.17
C GLU A 52 -19.42 13.23 -2.67
N ALA A 53 -19.37 12.01 -2.14
CA ALA A 53 -19.50 11.70 -0.71
C ALA A 53 -18.16 11.75 0.07
N GLY A 54 -17.12 12.35 -0.48
CA GLY A 54 -15.81 12.48 0.17
C GLY A 54 -14.78 11.42 -0.24
N GLY A 55 -15.07 10.63 -1.27
CA GLY A 55 -14.07 9.80 -1.93
C GLY A 55 -13.00 10.64 -2.62
N HIS A 56 -11.94 10.00 -3.07
CA HIS A 56 -10.75 10.70 -3.56
C HIS A 56 -10.31 10.21 -4.94
N GLN A 57 -9.53 11.05 -5.62
CA GLN A 57 -8.81 10.70 -6.83
C GLN A 57 -7.55 9.89 -6.49
N SER A 58 -7.07 9.08 -7.42
CA SER A 58 -5.78 8.41 -7.34
C SER A 58 -5.11 8.31 -8.70
N LEU A 59 -3.79 8.27 -8.73
CA LEU A 59 -3.03 7.86 -9.90
C LEU A 59 -2.98 6.32 -9.96
N ASP A 60 -2.72 5.73 -11.14
CA ASP A 60 -2.35 4.31 -11.18
C ASP A 60 -1.06 4.12 -10.38
N PRO A 61 -1.08 3.28 -9.30
CA PRO A 61 0.05 3.20 -8.38
C PRO A 61 1.33 2.65 -9.03
N LEU A 62 1.23 1.69 -9.96
CA LEU A 62 2.42 1.12 -10.59
C LEU A 62 3.05 2.08 -11.59
N VAL A 63 2.24 2.85 -12.34
CA VAL A 63 2.74 3.90 -13.24
C VAL A 63 3.39 5.02 -12.45
N ALA A 64 2.73 5.50 -11.38
CA ALA A 64 3.25 6.56 -10.53
C ALA A 64 4.54 6.14 -9.80
N LEU A 65 4.60 4.91 -9.27
CA LEU A 65 5.80 4.36 -8.64
C LEU A 65 6.96 4.16 -9.63
N GLY A 66 6.67 3.82 -10.89
CA GLY A 66 7.68 3.81 -11.93
C GLY A 66 8.29 5.20 -12.18
N HIS A 67 7.47 6.26 -12.11
CA HIS A 67 7.95 7.64 -12.19
C HIS A 67 8.79 8.03 -10.96
N VAL A 68 8.36 7.65 -9.75
CA VAL A 68 9.14 7.86 -8.51
C VAL A 68 10.47 7.11 -8.56
N ALA A 69 10.47 5.87 -9.07
CA ALA A 69 11.69 5.07 -9.21
C ALA A 69 12.78 5.76 -10.02
N ALA A 70 12.38 6.51 -11.07
CA ALA A 70 13.31 7.21 -11.96
C ALA A 70 13.99 8.44 -11.33
N VAL A 71 13.47 8.96 -10.23
CA VAL A 71 13.92 10.22 -9.61
C VAL A 71 14.42 10.06 -8.17
N THR A 72 14.45 8.83 -7.67
CA THR A 72 14.88 8.45 -6.31
C THR A 72 15.80 7.25 -6.37
N SER A 73 16.58 6.99 -5.31
CA SER A 73 17.60 5.94 -5.27
C SER A 73 17.47 4.96 -4.09
N GLU A 74 16.90 5.37 -2.97
CA GLU A 74 16.88 4.58 -1.72
C GLU A 74 15.46 4.31 -1.19
N ILE A 75 14.54 5.27 -1.34
CA ILE A 75 13.19 5.23 -0.76
C ILE A 75 12.41 4.02 -1.28
N ARG A 76 11.74 3.28 -0.37
CA ARG A 76 10.88 2.15 -0.74
C ARG A 76 9.60 2.65 -1.43
N LEU A 77 9.08 1.84 -2.33
CA LEU A 77 7.93 2.15 -3.19
C LEU A 77 6.77 1.22 -2.85
N LEU A 78 5.63 1.76 -2.39
CA LEU A 78 4.48 0.95 -1.96
C LEU A 78 3.23 1.25 -2.78
N THR A 79 2.59 0.25 -3.35
CA THR A 79 1.18 0.36 -3.72
C THR A 79 0.33 0.26 -2.45
N TYR A 80 -0.57 1.25 -2.15
CA TYR A 80 -1.28 1.31 -0.87
C TYR A 80 -2.80 1.47 -1.00
N LEU A 81 -3.49 0.50 -1.57
CA LEU A 81 -3.13 -0.83 -2.04
C LEU A 81 -3.38 -0.98 -3.54
N SER A 82 -2.72 -1.93 -4.19
CA SER A 82 -3.17 -2.41 -5.48
C SER A 82 -4.27 -3.47 -5.30
N VAL A 83 -5.39 -3.31 -6.01
CA VAL A 83 -6.51 -4.26 -5.96
C VAL A 83 -6.24 -5.38 -6.96
N PHE A 84 -5.70 -6.50 -6.49
CA PHE A 84 -5.25 -7.60 -7.35
C PHE A 84 -6.35 -8.12 -8.30
N PRO A 85 -7.62 -8.29 -7.86
CA PRO A 85 -8.68 -8.75 -8.75
C PRO A 85 -8.99 -7.85 -9.94
N TYR A 86 -8.55 -6.59 -9.95
CA TYR A 86 -8.78 -5.68 -11.07
C TYR A 86 -7.96 -6.02 -12.32
N ARG A 87 -6.91 -6.85 -12.19
CA ARG A 87 -5.95 -7.15 -13.26
C ARG A 87 -5.75 -8.63 -13.49
N ASN A 88 -5.42 -8.99 -14.72
CA ASN A 88 -4.85 -10.30 -14.98
C ASN A 88 -3.55 -10.46 -14.19
N PRO A 89 -3.35 -11.55 -13.43
CA PRO A 89 -2.18 -11.71 -12.56
C PRO A 89 -0.84 -11.76 -13.30
N LEU A 90 -0.81 -12.21 -14.56
CA LEU A 90 0.41 -12.20 -15.37
C LEU A 90 0.80 -10.77 -15.75
N LEU A 91 -0.18 -9.90 -16.07
CA LEU A 91 0.08 -8.48 -16.34
C LEU A 91 0.48 -7.74 -15.06
N LEU A 92 -0.16 -8.04 -13.93
CA LEU A 92 0.22 -7.49 -12.63
C LEU A 92 1.66 -7.89 -12.27
N ALA A 93 1.99 -9.17 -12.40
CA ALA A 93 3.33 -9.69 -12.14
C ALA A 93 4.39 -9.00 -13.01
N LYS A 94 4.08 -8.80 -14.30
CA LYS A 94 4.98 -8.11 -15.26
C LYS A 94 5.18 -6.64 -14.90
N SER A 95 4.11 -5.92 -14.56
CA SER A 95 4.19 -4.52 -14.17
C SER A 95 4.97 -4.35 -12.86
N ALA A 96 4.70 -5.17 -11.85
CA ALA A 96 5.43 -5.17 -10.59
C ALA A 96 6.92 -5.48 -10.78
N ALA A 97 7.26 -6.52 -11.57
CA ALA A 97 8.65 -6.83 -11.92
C ALA A 97 9.35 -5.66 -12.62
N THR A 98 8.64 -4.96 -13.51
CA THR A 98 9.19 -3.79 -14.21
C THR A 98 9.51 -2.66 -13.23
N VAL A 99 8.60 -2.30 -12.33
CA VAL A 99 8.86 -1.28 -11.31
C VAL A 99 10.00 -1.71 -10.39
N ASP A 100 10.05 -2.98 -10.00
CA ASP A 100 11.11 -3.51 -9.14
C ASP A 100 12.49 -3.43 -9.81
N ILE A 101 12.59 -3.77 -11.10
CA ILE A 101 13.81 -3.64 -11.89
C ILE A 101 14.24 -2.18 -12.01
N LEU A 102 13.32 -1.29 -12.43
CA LEU A 102 13.62 0.14 -12.62
C LEU A 102 14.00 0.83 -11.31
N SER A 103 13.52 0.34 -10.20
CA SER A 103 13.84 0.86 -8.87
C SER A 103 15.07 0.21 -8.22
N GLY A 104 15.68 -0.82 -8.83
CA GLY A 104 16.78 -1.55 -8.21
C GLY A 104 16.35 -2.37 -6.99
N GLY A 105 15.13 -2.93 -6.98
CA GLY A 105 14.65 -3.80 -5.89
C GLY A 105 14.01 -3.05 -4.73
N ARG A 106 13.32 -1.93 -4.97
CA ARG A 106 12.71 -1.11 -3.93
C ARG A 106 11.19 -1.28 -3.80
N LEU A 107 10.54 -2.03 -4.70
CA LEU A 107 9.09 -2.21 -4.67
C LEU A 107 8.65 -3.05 -3.48
N ILE A 108 7.55 -2.64 -2.87
CA ILE A 108 6.71 -3.41 -1.96
C ILE A 108 5.31 -3.43 -2.60
N LEU A 109 4.80 -4.61 -2.91
CA LEU A 109 3.49 -4.74 -3.53
C LEU A 109 2.40 -4.86 -2.44
N GLY A 110 1.82 -3.74 -2.07
CA GLY A 110 0.67 -3.71 -1.18
C GLY A 110 -0.58 -4.19 -1.92
N ALA A 111 -1.28 -5.16 -1.36
CA ALA A 111 -2.29 -5.98 -1.99
C ALA A 111 -3.64 -5.91 -1.27
N GLY A 112 -4.72 -5.68 -2.01
CA GLY A 112 -6.08 -5.69 -1.51
C GLY A 112 -7.02 -6.54 -2.35
N THR A 113 -8.09 -7.06 -1.72
CA THR A 113 -9.17 -7.76 -2.43
C THR A 113 -10.18 -6.81 -3.06
N GLY A 114 -10.16 -5.52 -2.70
CA GLY A 114 -11.10 -4.52 -3.16
C GLY A 114 -12.47 -4.57 -2.45
N TYR A 115 -13.13 -3.42 -2.40
CA TYR A 115 -14.45 -3.24 -1.77
C TYR A 115 -15.44 -2.44 -2.64
N ALA A 116 -14.96 -1.72 -3.64
CA ALA A 116 -15.76 -0.81 -4.47
C ALA A 116 -16.47 -1.57 -5.59
N LYS A 117 -17.69 -2.08 -5.34
CA LYS A 117 -18.47 -2.86 -6.33
C LYS A 117 -18.63 -2.17 -7.68
N GLY A 118 -18.74 -0.82 -7.69
CA GLY A 118 -18.85 -0.04 -8.92
C GLY A 118 -17.63 -0.17 -9.82
N GLU A 119 -16.43 -0.19 -9.22
CA GLU A 119 -15.18 -0.37 -9.97
C GLU A 119 -15.05 -1.79 -10.52
N PHE A 120 -15.41 -2.81 -9.73
CA PHE A 120 -15.46 -4.19 -10.23
C PHE A 120 -16.36 -4.30 -11.46
N HIS A 121 -17.56 -3.70 -11.41
CA HIS A 121 -18.47 -3.70 -12.53
C HIS A 121 -17.89 -2.96 -13.75
N ALA A 122 -17.31 -1.78 -13.55
CA ALA A 122 -16.70 -0.98 -14.61
C ALA A 122 -15.53 -1.69 -15.29
N LEU A 123 -14.78 -2.49 -14.54
CA LEU A 123 -13.65 -3.28 -15.04
C LEU A 123 -14.05 -4.66 -15.57
N GLY A 124 -15.34 -5.01 -15.55
CA GLY A 124 -15.84 -6.30 -16.04
C GLY A 124 -15.45 -7.48 -15.14
N VAL A 125 -15.19 -7.24 -13.86
CA VAL A 125 -14.77 -8.25 -12.89
C VAL A 125 -15.92 -8.59 -11.95
N ASP A 126 -16.16 -9.87 -11.69
CA ASP A 126 -17.16 -10.31 -10.73
C ASP A 126 -16.68 -10.03 -9.28
N PHE A 127 -17.43 -9.15 -8.60
CA PHE A 127 -17.13 -8.78 -7.21
C PHE A 127 -17.19 -9.98 -6.25
N ASP A 128 -18.07 -10.92 -6.46
CA ASP A 128 -18.26 -12.05 -5.54
C ASP A 128 -17.13 -13.09 -5.68
N GLU A 129 -16.45 -13.13 -6.81
CA GLU A 129 -15.27 -13.95 -7.08
C GLU A 129 -13.94 -13.31 -6.61
N ARG A 130 -13.96 -12.08 -6.08
CA ARG A 130 -12.73 -11.31 -5.76
C ARG A 130 -11.75 -12.03 -4.82
N ASN A 131 -12.25 -12.87 -3.91
CA ASN A 131 -11.37 -13.61 -3.01
C ASN A 131 -10.62 -14.71 -3.74
N LEU A 132 -11.28 -15.41 -4.67
CA LEU A 132 -10.64 -16.45 -5.46
C LEU A 132 -9.65 -15.85 -6.47
N LEU A 133 -10.06 -14.77 -7.15
CA LEU A 133 -9.16 -14.02 -8.03
C LEU A 133 -7.89 -13.53 -7.31
N PHE A 134 -8.04 -13.07 -6.06
CA PHE A 134 -6.94 -12.67 -5.23
C PHE A 134 -6.00 -13.83 -4.88
N ASP A 135 -6.56 -14.98 -4.50
CA ASP A 135 -5.77 -16.17 -4.15
C ASP A 135 -5.03 -16.70 -5.38
N GLU A 136 -5.67 -16.77 -6.55
CA GLU A 136 -5.00 -17.15 -7.80
C GLU A 136 -3.89 -16.16 -8.19
N ALA A 137 -4.08 -14.86 -7.96
CA ALA A 137 -3.00 -13.90 -8.16
C ALA A 137 -1.80 -14.18 -7.24
N LEU A 138 -2.04 -14.47 -5.96
CA LEU A 138 -0.97 -14.85 -5.03
C LEU A 138 -0.24 -16.13 -5.46
N ASP A 139 -0.90 -17.05 -6.16
CA ASP A 139 -0.25 -18.26 -6.72
C ASP A 139 0.64 -17.91 -7.91
N VAL A 140 0.14 -17.08 -8.83
CA VAL A 140 0.77 -16.80 -10.12
C VAL A 140 1.97 -15.86 -9.99
N LEU A 141 1.91 -14.84 -9.10
CA LEU A 141 2.96 -13.85 -9.01
C LEU A 141 4.35 -14.45 -8.73
N PRO A 142 4.56 -15.29 -7.71
CA PRO A 142 5.89 -15.88 -7.46
C PRO A 142 6.36 -16.81 -8.57
N LEU A 143 5.43 -17.53 -9.25
CA LEU A 143 5.77 -18.35 -10.40
C LEU A 143 6.33 -17.51 -11.55
N HIS A 144 5.68 -16.38 -11.87
CA HIS A 144 6.13 -15.47 -12.89
C HIS A 144 7.49 -14.84 -12.54
N TRP A 145 7.71 -14.46 -11.28
CA TRP A 145 8.96 -13.81 -10.85
C TRP A 145 10.14 -14.77 -10.71
N SER A 146 9.90 -16.09 -10.67
CA SER A 146 10.97 -17.09 -10.62
C SER A 146 11.90 -17.02 -11.83
N GLY A 147 11.38 -16.59 -12.98
CA GLY A 147 12.11 -16.61 -14.25
C GLY A 147 12.31 -18.01 -14.84
N GLU A 148 11.62 -19.01 -14.27
CA GLU A 148 11.59 -20.38 -14.79
C GLU A 148 10.30 -20.62 -15.58
N PRO A 149 10.32 -21.53 -16.58
CA PRO A 149 9.10 -21.95 -17.25
C PRO A 149 8.09 -22.55 -16.28
N PHE A 150 6.82 -22.14 -16.40
CA PHE A 150 5.75 -22.67 -15.55
C PHE A 150 4.45 -22.84 -16.32
N SER A 151 3.60 -23.71 -15.77
CA SER A 151 2.19 -23.82 -16.15
C SER A 151 1.33 -23.62 -14.90
N TYR A 152 0.15 -23.03 -15.07
CA TYR A 152 -0.80 -22.79 -14.01
C TYR A 152 -2.21 -23.13 -14.52
N THR A 153 -3.02 -23.75 -13.68
CA THR A 153 -4.43 -24.02 -13.97
C THR A 153 -5.25 -23.67 -12.73
N GLY A 154 -5.88 -22.50 -12.75
CA GLY A 154 -6.84 -22.06 -11.77
C GLY A 154 -8.27 -22.08 -12.33
N ARG A 155 -9.20 -21.52 -11.57
CA ARG A 155 -10.59 -21.36 -12.00
C ARG A 155 -10.75 -20.21 -13.00
N HIS A 156 -10.02 -19.11 -12.80
CA HIS A 156 -10.13 -17.88 -13.61
C HIS A 156 -8.95 -17.71 -14.57
N PHE A 157 -7.77 -18.18 -14.19
CA PHE A 157 -6.55 -17.99 -14.96
C PHE A 157 -5.90 -19.31 -15.30
N SER A 158 -5.34 -19.36 -16.50
CA SER A 158 -4.50 -20.50 -16.92
C SER A 158 -3.33 -20.00 -17.75
N ALA A 159 -2.21 -20.69 -17.62
CA ALA A 159 -1.02 -20.45 -18.41
C ALA A 159 -0.36 -21.80 -18.74
N ARG A 160 0.18 -21.96 -19.95
CA ARG A 160 0.83 -23.18 -20.39
C ARG A 160 2.23 -22.85 -20.88
N GLU A 161 3.25 -23.43 -20.24
CA GLU A 161 4.66 -23.32 -20.62
C GLU A 161 5.09 -21.85 -20.89
N VAL A 162 4.71 -20.93 -19.97
CA VAL A 162 5.09 -19.53 -20.04
C VAL A 162 6.28 -19.24 -19.13
N ILE A 163 7.00 -18.13 -19.39
CA ILE A 163 8.13 -17.69 -18.59
C ILE A 163 8.02 -16.19 -18.31
N GLY A 164 8.28 -15.78 -17.09
CA GLY A 164 8.31 -14.37 -16.68
C GLY A 164 9.72 -13.77 -16.75
N LEU A 165 9.99 -13.02 -17.80
CA LEU A 165 11.29 -12.34 -17.99
C LEU A 165 11.08 -10.87 -18.32
N PRO A 166 12.03 -9.96 -17.92
CA PRO A 166 13.18 -10.22 -17.03
C PRO A 166 12.77 -10.49 -15.60
N ARG A 167 13.60 -11.19 -14.84
CA ARG A 167 13.40 -11.46 -13.41
C ARG A 167 13.56 -10.16 -12.60
N PRO A 168 12.71 -9.90 -11.58
CA PRO A 168 12.95 -8.79 -10.67
C PRO A 168 14.17 -9.04 -9.78
N PRO A 169 14.86 -7.99 -9.28
CA PRO A 169 15.95 -8.11 -8.31
C PRO A 169 15.53 -8.79 -7.01
N GLN A 170 14.33 -8.47 -6.51
CA GLN A 170 13.78 -9.12 -5.31
C GLN A 170 13.15 -10.47 -5.67
N GLN A 171 13.51 -11.51 -4.92
CA GLN A 171 13.08 -12.89 -5.17
C GLN A 171 12.47 -13.55 -3.92
N PRO A 172 11.16 -13.46 -3.73
CA PRO A 172 10.14 -12.70 -4.49
C PRO A 172 10.08 -11.23 -4.11
N ILE A 173 9.36 -10.41 -4.90
CA ILE A 173 8.96 -9.06 -4.51
C ILE A 173 8.11 -9.16 -3.23
N PRO A 174 8.39 -8.36 -2.18
CA PRO A 174 7.60 -8.40 -0.96
C PRO A 174 6.14 -8.04 -1.21
N ILE A 175 5.21 -8.85 -0.70
CA ILE A 175 3.77 -8.60 -0.74
C ILE A 175 3.29 -8.28 0.68
N TRP A 176 2.61 -7.13 0.84
CA TRP A 176 1.93 -6.76 2.07
C TRP A 176 0.42 -6.77 1.85
N ILE A 177 -0.34 -7.51 2.64
CA ILE A 177 -1.78 -7.65 2.42
C ILE A 177 -2.57 -6.79 3.38
N GLY A 178 -3.53 -6.03 2.85
CA GLY A 178 -4.39 -5.13 3.59
C GLY A 178 -5.71 -5.74 4.05
N GLY A 179 -6.19 -5.26 5.19
CA GLY A 179 -7.47 -5.61 5.78
C GLY A 179 -7.37 -6.40 7.09
N ASN A 180 -8.51 -6.52 7.80
CA ASN A 180 -8.55 -7.01 9.19
C ASN A 180 -9.26 -8.36 9.33
N SER A 181 -9.78 -8.96 8.24
CA SER A 181 -10.54 -10.21 8.33
C SER A 181 -9.65 -11.39 8.74
N ALA A 182 -10.27 -12.43 9.31
CA ALA A 182 -9.55 -13.67 9.62
C ALA A 182 -8.90 -14.28 8.37
N LEU A 183 -9.59 -14.20 7.21
CA LEU A 183 -9.06 -14.65 5.93
C LEU A 183 -7.82 -13.85 5.52
N THR A 184 -7.84 -12.52 5.67
CA THR A 184 -6.68 -11.67 5.40
C THR A 184 -5.49 -12.06 6.27
N ARG A 185 -5.69 -12.18 7.60
CA ARG A 185 -4.60 -12.57 8.51
C ARG A 185 -4.02 -13.95 8.19
N ARG A 186 -4.86 -14.92 7.82
CA ARG A 186 -4.39 -16.23 7.35
C ARG A 186 -3.51 -16.10 6.11
N ARG A 187 -3.95 -15.33 5.09
CA ARG A 187 -3.14 -15.08 3.88
C ARG A 187 -1.79 -14.42 4.21
N VAL A 188 -1.78 -13.46 5.14
CA VAL A 188 -0.53 -12.85 5.60
C VAL A 188 0.38 -13.89 6.25
N ALA A 189 -0.14 -14.66 7.20
CA ALA A 189 0.62 -15.67 7.92
C ALA A 189 1.24 -16.71 6.99
N GLU A 190 0.49 -17.16 5.96
CA GLU A 190 0.91 -18.24 5.06
C GLU A 190 1.73 -17.77 3.87
N ARG A 191 1.48 -16.55 3.34
CA ARG A 191 1.85 -16.21 1.95
C ARG A 191 2.46 -14.82 1.74
N ALA A 192 2.41 -13.90 2.73
CA ALA A 192 2.87 -12.52 2.56
C ALA A 192 4.08 -12.18 3.42
N ASN A 193 4.68 -11.02 3.16
CA ASN A 193 5.83 -10.49 3.89
C ASN A 193 5.43 -9.40 4.89
N GLY A 194 4.17 -8.94 4.83
CA GLY A 194 3.69 -7.93 5.76
C GLY A 194 2.16 -7.80 5.77
N TRP A 195 1.71 -7.08 6.77
CA TRP A 195 0.31 -6.78 7.03
C TRP A 195 0.07 -5.27 7.03
N LEU A 196 -1.01 -4.86 6.38
CA LEU A 196 -1.52 -3.49 6.33
C LEU A 196 -2.88 -3.45 7.06
N PRO A 197 -2.90 -3.46 8.41
CA PRO A 197 -4.14 -3.36 9.16
C PRO A 197 -4.79 -2.00 8.94
N LEU A 198 -6.11 -1.97 8.86
CA LEU A 198 -6.89 -0.74 8.82
C LEU A 198 -7.34 -0.40 10.24
N LEU A 199 -6.82 0.69 10.79
CA LEU A 199 -7.31 1.28 12.04
C LEU A 199 -8.26 2.44 11.71
N GLY A 200 -9.34 2.60 12.49
CA GLY A 200 -10.24 3.71 12.20
C GLY A 200 -11.59 3.65 12.92
N SER A 201 -12.53 4.46 12.41
CA SER A 201 -13.89 4.57 12.93
C SER A 201 -14.81 3.46 12.41
N LYS A 202 -15.99 3.33 13.04
CA LYS A 202 -17.03 2.39 12.59
C LYS A 202 -17.50 2.68 11.17
N GLU A 203 -17.54 3.95 10.79
CA GLU A 203 -17.93 4.41 9.44
C GLU A 203 -16.93 3.91 8.39
N LEU A 204 -15.64 4.00 8.67
CA LEU A 204 -14.58 3.50 7.79
C LEU A 204 -14.71 1.98 7.59
N PHE A 205 -14.95 1.22 8.66
CA PHE A 205 -15.13 -0.23 8.57
C PHE A 205 -16.40 -0.62 7.81
N SER A 206 -17.47 0.16 7.96
CA SER A 206 -18.70 -0.03 7.18
C SER A 206 -18.47 0.17 5.69
N THR A 207 -17.75 1.22 5.31
CA THR A 207 -17.42 1.55 3.91
C THR A 207 -16.51 0.49 3.29
N THR A 208 -15.44 0.13 3.98
CA THR A 208 -14.43 -0.82 3.47
C THR A 208 -14.81 -2.29 3.69
N ARG A 209 -15.89 -2.56 4.43
CA ARG A 209 -16.38 -3.91 4.74
C ARG A 209 -15.35 -4.82 5.41
N THR A 210 -14.44 -4.22 6.17
CA THR A 210 -13.45 -4.98 6.94
C THR A 210 -13.83 -5.06 8.42
N ALA A 211 -13.25 -6.02 9.15
CA ALA A 211 -13.47 -6.16 10.59
C ALA A 211 -12.90 -4.95 11.35
N GLN A 212 -13.56 -4.55 12.42
CA GLN A 212 -13.06 -3.48 13.28
C GLN A 212 -11.74 -3.88 13.93
N LEU A 213 -10.82 -2.93 14.01
CA LEU A 213 -9.56 -3.04 14.72
C LEU A 213 -9.21 -1.65 15.26
N THR A 214 -9.02 -1.56 16.57
CA THR A 214 -8.59 -0.32 17.22
C THR A 214 -7.11 -0.36 17.54
N ALA A 215 -6.52 0.78 17.88
CA ALA A 215 -5.12 0.83 18.33
C ALA A 215 -4.89 -0.01 19.60
N ALA A 216 -5.90 -0.12 20.48
CA ALA A 216 -5.81 -0.94 21.68
C ALA A 216 -5.76 -2.45 21.39
N ASP A 217 -6.41 -2.90 20.29
CA ASP A 217 -6.42 -4.31 19.89
C ASP A 217 -5.16 -4.71 19.08
N LEU A 218 -4.40 -3.72 18.62
CA LEU A 218 -3.28 -3.94 17.69
C LEU A 218 -2.19 -4.87 18.27
N PRO A 219 -1.73 -4.72 19.52
CA PRO A 219 -0.69 -5.59 20.09
C PRO A 219 -1.08 -7.07 20.07
N GLU A 220 -2.30 -7.39 20.49
CA GLU A 220 -2.80 -8.77 20.51
C GLU A 220 -2.96 -9.31 19.09
N ALA A 221 -3.49 -8.50 18.17
CA ALA A 221 -3.67 -8.88 16.77
C ALA A 221 -2.33 -9.19 16.09
N ILE A 222 -1.28 -8.39 16.34
CA ILE A 222 0.08 -8.62 15.83
C ILE A 222 0.69 -9.87 16.44
N ALA A 223 0.59 -10.04 17.76
CA ALA A 223 1.13 -11.20 18.45
C ALA A 223 0.51 -12.49 17.92
N ARG A 224 -0.82 -12.52 17.73
CA ARG A 224 -1.53 -13.65 17.15
C ARG A 224 -1.11 -13.91 15.71
N LEU A 225 -1.03 -12.88 14.87
CA LEU A 225 -0.57 -13.02 13.47
C LEU A 225 0.82 -13.64 13.40
N ARG A 226 1.76 -13.16 14.24
CA ARG A 226 3.13 -13.68 14.29
C ARG A 226 3.18 -15.14 14.76
N ALA A 227 2.34 -15.50 15.72
CA ALA A 227 2.21 -16.88 16.19
C ALA A 227 1.65 -17.80 15.08
N ASP A 228 0.60 -17.36 14.37
CA ASP A 228 -0.01 -18.09 13.25
C ASP A 228 0.98 -18.29 12.08
N ALA A 229 1.89 -17.34 11.86
CA ALA A 229 2.94 -17.42 10.84
C ALA A 229 4.15 -18.28 11.23
N GLY A 230 4.23 -18.73 12.50
CA GLY A 230 5.35 -19.51 13.00
C GLY A 230 6.70 -18.81 12.83
N PRO A 231 7.76 -19.49 12.35
CA PRO A 231 9.08 -18.89 12.19
C PRO A 231 9.10 -17.64 11.29
N ARG A 232 8.19 -17.55 10.32
CA ARG A 232 8.06 -16.38 9.43
C ARG A 232 7.57 -15.13 10.17
N GLY A 233 6.86 -15.31 11.28
CA GLY A 233 6.28 -14.22 12.07
C GLY A 233 7.29 -13.16 12.52
N THR A 234 8.55 -13.57 12.75
CA THR A 234 9.64 -12.66 13.14
C THR A 234 9.98 -11.64 12.03
N TYR A 235 9.78 -12.00 10.78
CA TYR A 235 10.15 -11.20 9.61
C TYR A 235 8.97 -10.46 8.98
N LEU A 236 7.75 -10.61 9.53
CA LEU A 236 6.57 -9.91 9.02
C LEU A 236 6.65 -8.42 9.37
N ASP A 237 6.61 -7.59 8.34
CA ASP A 237 6.37 -6.17 8.51
C ASP A 237 4.90 -5.91 8.89
N VAL A 238 4.67 -4.90 9.71
CA VAL A 238 3.33 -4.39 10.04
C VAL A 238 3.34 -2.88 9.81
N ALA A 239 2.57 -2.43 8.83
CA ALA A 239 2.52 -1.02 8.46
C ALA A 239 1.15 -0.42 8.78
N VAL A 240 1.12 0.57 9.66
CA VAL A 240 -0.09 1.17 10.21
C VAL A 240 -0.23 2.61 9.73
N SER A 241 -1.41 2.99 9.26
CA SER A 241 -1.68 4.40 8.94
C SER A 241 -1.84 5.22 10.22
N TYR A 242 -1.09 6.32 10.32
CA TYR A 242 -1.28 7.35 11.33
C TYR A 242 -1.95 8.57 10.69
N ASN A 243 -3.25 8.69 10.90
CA ASN A 243 -4.12 9.65 10.23
C ASN A 243 -4.65 10.72 11.19
N ASP A 244 -3.75 11.50 11.81
CA ASP A 244 -4.11 12.67 12.62
C ASP A 244 -3.94 13.95 11.81
N PRO A 245 -5.03 14.67 11.49
CA PRO A 245 -4.97 15.89 10.67
C PRO A 245 -4.09 16.98 11.26
N SER A 246 -4.00 17.06 12.59
CA SER A 246 -3.22 18.12 13.27
C SER A 246 -1.71 17.97 13.06
N LEU A 247 -1.22 16.80 12.62
CA LEU A 247 0.19 16.58 12.31
C LEU A 247 0.69 17.55 11.23
N GLN A 248 -0.17 17.93 10.29
CA GLN A 248 0.21 18.79 9.17
C GLN A 248 -0.02 20.29 9.42
N ALA A 249 -0.64 20.64 10.54
CA ALA A 249 -0.79 22.04 10.94
C ALA A 249 0.58 22.71 11.17
N ALA A 250 0.68 24.00 10.86
CA ALA A 250 1.95 24.74 11.00
C ALA A 250 2.45 24.75 12.46
N ASP A 251 1.51 24.75 13.42
CA ASP A 251 1.71 24.75 14.86
C ASP A 251 1.58 23.36 15.51
N ALA A 252 1.72 22.27 14.73
CA ALA A 252 1.58 20.90 15.22
C ALA A 252 2.48 20.62 16.43
N ASP A 253 1.92 20.03 17.47
CA ASP A 253 2.68 19.48 18.59
C ASP A 253 3.38 18.17 18.16
N LEU A 254 4.59 18.31 17.61
CA LEU A 254 5.39 17.15 17.16
C LEU A 254 5.78 16.23 18.29
N GLY A 255 5.84 16.72 19.54
CA GLY A 255 6.10 15.89 20.72
C GLY A 255 4.97 14.87 20.95
N ARG A 256 3.72 15.34 20.89
CA ARG A 256 2.52 14.51 20.96
C ARG A 256 2.49 13.48 19.84
N HIS A 257 2.77 13.88 18.60
CA HIS A 257 2.75 12.98 17.45
C HIS A 257 3.88 11.94 17.54
N ARG A 258 5.07 12.30 17.99
CA ARG A 258 6.16 11.34 18.27
C ARG A 258 5.73 10.30 19.30
N ALA A 259 5.11 10.72 20.39
CA ALA A 259 4.64 9.80 21.43
C ALA A 259 3.60 8.83 20.86
N ALA A 260 2.61 9.31 20.10
CA ALA A 260 1.60 8.44 19.49
C ALA A 260 2.20 7.44 18.48
N ILE A 261 3.19 7.86 17.69
CA ILE A 261 3.90 6.98 16.75
C ILE A 261 4.75 5.94 17.53
N ALA A 262 5.36 6.34 18.64
CA ALA A 262 6.11 5.41 19.50
C ALA A 262 5.18 4.37 20.17
N GLU A 263 3.95 4.72 20.49
CA GLU A 263 2.95 3.76 20.97
C GLU A 263 2.61 2.70 19.91
N LEU A 264 2.48 3.09 18.63
CA LEU A 264 2.29 2.14 17.53
C LEU A 264 3.49 1.20 17.36
N GLU A 265 4.71 1.73 17.51
CA GLU A 265 5.94 0.92 17.50
C GLU A 265 5.98 -0.05 18.67
N ALA A 266 5.65 0.40 19.87
CA ALA A 266 5.56 -0.45 21.05
C ALA A 266 4.48 -1.54 20.91
N ALA A 267 3.40 -1.26 20.16
CA ALA A 267 2.39 -2.24 19.79
C ALA A 267 2.89 -3.29 18.78
N GLY A 268 4.08 -3.11 18.21
CA GLY A 268 4.72 -4.05 17.28
C GLY A 268 4.64 -3.67 15.81
N ALA A 269 4.17 -2.46 15.47
CA ALA A 269 4.27 -1.93 14.11
C ALA A 269 5.74 -1.69 13.73
N THR A 270 6.10 -1.97 12.47
CA THR A 270 7.45 -1.76 11.93
C THR A 270 7.52 -0.54 11.01
N TRP A 271 6.37 -0.13 10.48
CA TRP A 271 6.20 1.02 9.61
C TRP A 271 4.99 1.86 10.03
N VAL A 272 5.13 3.16 9.86
CA VAL A 272 3.99 4.10 9.90
C VAL A 272 3.78 4.71 8.51
N ILE A 273 2.53 4.73 8.05
CA ILE A 273 2.13 5.37 6.79
C ILE A 273 1.44 6.69 7.15
N ILE A 274 1.96 7.78 6.63
CA ILE A 274 1.45 9.13 6.88
C ILE A 274 0.78 9.65 5.61
N PRO A 275 -0.55 9.82 5.58
CA PRO A 275 -1.24 10.42 4.46
C PRO A 275 -0.85 11.90 4.30
N GLY A 276 -0.40 12.27 3.11
CA GLY A 276 -0.23 13.68 2.74
C GLY A 276 -1.59 14.39 2.66
N ARG A 277 -1.64 15.65 3.07
CA ARG A 277 -2.87 16.49 3.08
C ARG A 277 -2.65 17.87 2.48
N GLY A 278 -1.44 18.16 1.99
CA GLY A 278 -1.14 19.42 1.34
C GLY A 278 -2.05 19.62 0.12
N THR A 279 -2.62 20.80 0.00
CA THR A 279 -3.42 21.20 -1.16
C THR A 279 -2.61 22.05 -2.13
N ARG A 280 -1.37 22.40 -1.74
CA ARG A 280 -0.39 23.14 -2.54
C ARG A 280 0.99 22.55 -2.36
N ALA A 281 1.81 22.65 -3.39
CA ALA A 281 3.17 22.08 -3.41
C ALA A 281 4.02 22.56 -2.23
N GLU A 282 3.99 23.85 -1.88
CA GLU A 282 4.76 24.42 -0.78
C GLU A 282 4.39 23.83 0.57
N GLU A 283 3.10 23.54 0.80
CA GLU A 283 2.61 22.92 2.03
C GLU A 283 3.13 21.50 2.17
N SER A 284 3.05 20.71 1.08
CA SER A 284 3.55 19.34 1.03
C SER A 284 5.06 19.29 1.25
N VAL A 285 5.83 20.15 0.59
CA VAL A 285 7.29 20.24 0.74
C VAL A 285 7.67 20.64 2.17
N ALA A 286 7.00 21.65 2.75
CA ALA A 286 7.26 22.09 4.11
C ALA A 286 6.97 20.97 5.12
N PHE A 287 5.86 20.25 4.94
CA PHE A 287 5.52 19.11 5.77
C PHE A 287 6.57 18.00 5.69
N LEU A 288 6.95 17.57 4.47
CA LEU A 288 7.93 16.52 4.26
C LEU A 288 9.26 16.81 4.97
N LYS A 289 9.77 18.05 4.82
CA LYS A 289 11.02 18.49 5.45
C LYS A 289 10.91 18.50 6.98
N ARG A 290 9.83 19.07 7.52
CA ARG A 290 9.62 19.18 8.97
C ARG A 290 9.48 17.81 9.62
N PHE A 291 8.63 16.95 9.07
CA PHE A 291 8.41 15.60 9.61
C PHE A 291 9.68 14.75 9.50
N GLY A 292 10.37 14.82 8.37
CA GLY A 292 11.62 14.09 8.16
C GLY A 292 12.69 14.45 9.18
N ALA A 293 12.88 15.74 9.43
CA ALA A 293 13.86 16.23 10.39
C ALA A 293 13.56 15.83 11.86
N GLU A 294 12.25 15.73 12.20
CA GLU A 294 11.80 15.63 13.59
C GLU A 294 11.34 14.24 14.02
N ILE A 295 10.78 13.44 13.09
CA ILE A 295 10.08 12.20 13.43
C ILE A 295 10.56 11.01 12.60
N ALA A 296 10.86 11.20 11.30
CA ALA A 296 11.31 10.09 10.47
C ALA A 296 12.71 9.62 10.91
N THR A 297 12.83 8.33 11.19
CA THR A 297 14.12 7.65 11.38
C THR A 297 14.31 6.67 10.21
N ARG A 298 15.49 6.73 9.56
CA ARG A 298 15.85 5.79 8.48
C ARG A 298 15.96 4.35 8.96
#